data_a0beb0b28209896fcbe46b7d0175de94
#
_entry.id   a0beb0b28209896fcbe46b7d0175de94
#
_cell.length_a   1.000
_cell.length_b   1.000
_cell.length_c   1.000
_cell.angle_alpha   90.00
_cell.angle_beta   90.00
_cell.angle_gamma   90.00
#
_symmetry.space_group_name_H-M   'P 1'
#
loop_
_entity.id
_entity.type
_entity.pdbx_description
1 polymer ?
#
loop_
_entity_poly.entity_id
_entity_poly.type
_entity_poly.pdbx_seq_one_letter_code
_entity_poly.pdbx_strand_id
1 'polypeptide(L)'
;MKTKFGLLLTSAICVLTQVASSEDKVVIRFGHFPNITHAQGVIAHALSRQGKGWFEERLGPNVEIQWFTYNAGPSAMEAIFANSLDLTYVGQGPALNAHFKSNGEEIRVLAGAANAGAALVVKSDSPIKTAADFRGKKIATPQLGNTQDISCRAWLKAQGFKVTQIGGEVTVVPTNNPDQLALLQNGGVDAVWTVEPWVTRLEREAKARVFLEDKEVITTWLVSATKFLSAHRDLVKKIAMANAELTDWMQKNPDEAQHLLIDELKAETRTTFAPDSVAQAWKRITFTTSVPNELIAKAVQDGKAAGFLRGNTDTSKLVETP
;
A
#
# COMPACT_ATOMS: atom_id res chain seq x y z
N MET A 1 42.12 -56.15 66.17
CA MET A 1 40.88 -55.56 65.60
C MET A 1 41.29 -54.26 64.86
N LYS A 2 41.27 -54.24 63.53
CA LYS A 2 41.67 -53.10 62.71
C LYS A 2 40.39 -52.62 62.01
N THR A 3 39.87 -51.50 62.42
CA THR A 3 38.68 -50.86 61.84
C THR A 3 39.13 -50.01 60.62
N LYS A 4 38.57 -50.34 59.41
CA LYS A 4 38.83 -49.57 58.19
C LYS A 4 37.69 -48.53 58.10
N PHE A 5 38.06 -47.23 58.05
CA PHE A 5 37.16 -46.11 57.71
C PHE A 5 37.16 -45.99 56.20
N GLY A 6 36.00 -46.19 55.60
CA GLY A 6 35.81 -45.94 54.16
C GLY A 6 35.30 -44.51 53.93
N LEU A 7 36.08 -43.74 53.14
CA LEU A 7 35.73 -42.38 52.73
C LEU A 7 34.86 -42.43 51.48
N LEU A 8 33.56 -42.08 51.61
CA LEU A 8 32.67 -41.90 50.47
C LEU A 8 32.87 -40.46 49.90
N LEU A 9 33.41 -40.39 48.66
CA LEU A 9 33.48 -39.18 47.85
C LEU A 9 32.14 -39.01 47.12
N THR A 10 31.33 -38.06 47.54
CA THR A 10 30.10 -37.64 46.81
C THR A 10 30.50 -36.58 45.78
N SER A 11 30.51 -36.97 44.50
CA SER A 11 30.66 -36.03 43.39
C SER A 11 29.34 -35.29 43.16
N ALA A 12 29.32 -34.00 43.46
CA ALA A 12 28.22 -33.11 43.10
C ALA A 12 28.34 -32.73 41.62
N ILE A 13 27.44 -33.25 40.80
CA ILE A 13 27.27 -32.82 39.39
C ILE A 13 26.50 -31.53 39.39
N CYS A 14 27.16 -30.37 39.17
CA CYS A 14 26.51 -29.10 38.86
C CYS A 14 25.93 -29.18 37.45
N VAL A 15 24.63 -29.40 37.34
CA VAL A 15 23.89 -29.19 36.07
C VAL A 15 23.71 -27.70 35.89
N LEU A 16 24.53 -27.10 35.02
CA LEU A 16 24.31 -25.74 34.51
C LEU A 16 23.08 -25.79 33.59
N THR A 17 21.92 -25.46 34.13
CA THR A 17 20.76 -25.13 33.31
C THR A 17 21.04 -23.79 32.62
N GLN A 18 21.40 -23.84 31.33
CA GLN A 18 21.31 -22.68 30.47
C GLN A 18 19.85 -22.23 30.42
N VAL A 19 19.54 -21.18 31.15
CA VAL A 19 18.30 -20.42 30.93
C VAL A 19 18.47 -19.73 29.57
N ALA A 20 17.93 -20.33 28.53
CA ALA A 20 17.77 -19.66 27.26
C ALA A 20 16.88 -18.43 27.54
N SER A 21 17.46 -17.26 27.54
CA SER A 21 16.70 -16.00 27.52
C SER A 21 15.87 -16.05 26.26
N SER A 22 14.57 -16.22 26.40
CA SER A 22 13.63 -15.95 25.33
C SER A 22 13.74 -14.45 25.07
N GLU A 23 14.51 -14.04 24.09
CA GLU A 23 14.42 -12.68 23.57
C GLU A 23 12.97 -12.46 23.16
N ASP A 24 12.33 -11.41 23.70
CA ASP A 24 10.97 -11.06 23.34
C ASP A 24 10.90 -10.83 21.83
N LYS A 25 9.94 -11.48 21.17
CA LYS A 25 9.73 -11.31 19.72
C LYS A 25 9.39 -9.86 19.40
N VAL A 26 10.03 -9.35 18.37
CA VAL A 26 9.66 -8.05 17.79
C VAL A 26 8.41 -8.27 16.94
N VAL A 27 7.30 -7.69 17.34
CA VAL A 27 6.05 -7.69 16.57
C VAL A 27 6.06 -6.51 15.62
N ILE A 28 5.87 -6.78 14.34
CA ILE A 28 5.76 -5.78 13.28
C ILE A 28 4.31 -5.74 12.80
N ARG A 29 3.64 -4.62 12.98
CA ARG A 29 2.29 -4.37 12.45
C ARG A 29 2.44 -3.79 11.04
N PHE A 30 2.13 -4.62 10.03
CA PHE A 30 2.40 -4.33 8.63
C PHE A 30 1.11 -4.20 7.82
N GLY A 31 0.89 -3.05 7.20
CA GLY A 31 -0.30 -2.71 6.44
C GLY A 31 -0.14 -2.82 4.93
N HIS A 32 -1.22 -3.19 4.25
CA HIS A 32 -1.34 -3.11 2.80
C HIS A 32 -2.81 -2.92 2.38
N PHE A 33 -3.07 -2.79 1.07
CA PHE A 33 -4.43 -2.70 0.54
C PHE A 33 -4.66 -3.82 -0.47
N PRO A 34 -5.91 -4.30 -0.62
CA PRO A 34 -6.24 -5.39 -1.53
C PRO A 34 -6.29 -4.91 -2.99
N ASN A 35 -5.16 -4.46 -3.49
CA ASN A 35 -4.98 -3.94 -4.84
C ASN A 35 -3.75 -4.58 -5.51
N ILE A 36 -3.75 -4.73 -6.83
CA ILE A 36 -2.57 -5.23 -7.56
C ILE A 36 -1.42 -4.23 -7.46
N THR A 37 -1.70 -2.94 -7.34
CA THR A 37 -0.67 -1.92 -7.09
C THR A 37 0.05 -2.08 -5.75
N HIS A 38 -0.46 -2.91 -4.84
CA HIS A 38 0.14 -3.29 -3.56
C HIS A 38 0.67 -4.73 -3.56
N ALA A 39 1.03 -5.27 -4.73
CA ALA A 39 1.32 -6.69 -4.92
C ALA A 39 2.37 -7.25 -3.95
N GLN A 40 3.42 -6.48 -3.61
CA GLN A 40 4.43 -6.92 -2.63
C GLN A 40 3.79 -7.27 -1.28
N GLY A 41 2.92 -6.39 -0.76
CA GLY A 41 2.22 -6.61 0.51
C GLY A 41 1.22 -7.75 0.43
N VAL A 42 0.43 -7.81 -0.66
CA VAL A 42 -0.58 -8.84 -0.88
C VAL A 42 0.07 -10.23 -1.00
N ILE A 43 1.14 -10.36 -1.78
CA ILE A 43 1.85 -11.64 -1.98
C ILE A 43 2.56 -12.07 -0.69
N ALA A 44 3.20 -11.14 0.01
CA ALA A 44 3.86 -11.45 1.27
C ALA A 44 2.86 -11.93 2.33
N HIS A 45 1.67 -11.31 2.40
CA HIS A 45 0.59 -11.75 3.28
C HIS A 45 0.06 -13.14 2.89
N ALA A 46 -0.14 -13.40 1.58
CA ALA A 46 -0.51 -14.73 1.09
C ALA A 46 0.49 -15.81 1.52
N LEU A 47 1.79 -15.53 1.36
CA LEU A 47 2.85 -16.45 1.77
C LEU A 47 2.90 -16.64 3.29
N SER A 48 2.70 -15.58 4.07
CA SER A 48 2.62 -15.65 5.54
C SER A 48 1.47 -16.56 5.99
N ARG A 49 0.28 -16.45 5.38
CA ARG A 49 -0.87 -17.34 5.64
C ARG A 49 -0.59 -18.81 5.34
N GLN A 50 0.30 -19.07 4.36
CA GLN A 50 0.72 -20.43 3.99
C GLN A 50 1.86 -20.98 4.86
N GLY A 51 2.33 -20.23 5.86
CA GLY A 51 3.50 -20.58 6.67
C GLY A 51 4.84 -20.51 5.93
N LYS A 52 4.87 -19.75 4.82
CA LYS A 52 6.06 -19.50 3.97
C LYS A 52 6.33 -18.00 3.90
N GLY A 53 6.28 -17.31 5.04
CA GLY A 53 6.32 -15.87 5.10
C GLY A 53 7.61 -15.29 4.50
N TRP A 54 7.47 -14.51 3.43
CA TRP A 54 8.60 -13.92 2.71
C TRP A 54 9.50 -13.05 3.60
N PHE A 55 8.90 -12.17 4.38
CA PHE A 55 9.63 -11.32 5.31
C PHE A 55 10.05 -12.10 6.53
N GLU A 56 9.21 -12.96 7.10
CA GLU A 56 9.49 -13.75 8.30
C GLU A 56 10.75 -14.62 8.13
N GLU A 57 10.91 -15.27 6.96
CA GLU A 57 12.10 -16.07 6.65
C GLU A 57 13.39 -15.25 6.62
N ARG A 58 13.32 -13.99 6.16
CA ARG A 58 14.48 -13.10 6.02
C ARG A 58 14.81 -12.32 7.28
N LEU A 59 13.82 -12.10 8.12
CA LEU A 59 13.96 -11.33 9.37
C LEU A 59 14.38 -12.22 10.54
N GLY A 60 14.09 -13.53 10.44
CA GLY A 60 14.48 -14.53 11.43
C GLY A 60 13.40 -14.83 12.48
N PRO A 61 13.69 -15.83 13.35
CA PRO A 61 12.67 -16.41 14.24
C PRO A 61 12.19 -15.49 15.37
N ASN A 62 12.93 -14.43 15.66
CA ASN A 62 12.57 -13.46 16.70
C ASN A 62 11.66 -12.34 16.19
N VAL A 63 11.14 -12.45 14.95
CA VAL A 63 10.21 -11.47 14.37
C VAL A 63 8.87 -12.14 14.10
N GLU A 64 7.80 -11.43 14.43
CA GLU A 64 6.41 -11.80 14.10
C GLU A 64 5.82 -10.67 13.28
N ILE A 65 5.17 -10.99 12.14
CA ILE A 65 4.45 -10.00 11.34
C ILE A 65 2.96 -10.17 11.56
N GLN A 66 2.32 -9.08 11.97
CA GLN A 66 0.86 -8.98 12.03
C GLN A 66 0.39 -8.12 10.85
N TRP A 67 -0.34 -8.77 9.94
CA TRP A 67 -0.83 -8.13 8.73
C TRP A 67 -2.15 -7.40 8.97
N PHE A 68 -2.24 -6.19 8.40
CA PHE A 68 -3.43 -5.34 8.45
C PHE A 68 -3.84 -4.90 7.05
N THR A 69 -5.13 -5.06 6.72
CA THR A 69 -5.69 -4.69 5.43
C THR A 69 -6.51 -3.42 5.57
N TYR A 70 -6.22 -2.41 4.75
CA TYR A 70 -6.95 -1.14 4.70
C TYR A 70 -7.61 -0.95 3.33
N ASN A 71 -8.72 -0.19 3.29
CA ASN A 71 -9.34 0.18 2.00
C ASN A 71 -8.48 1.18 1.23
N ALA A 72 -7.90 2.19 1.92
CA ALA A 72 -7.11 3.24 1.30
C ALA A 72 -6.19 3.94 2.31
N GLY A 73 -5.28 4.79 1.81
CA GLY A 73 -4.16 5.34 2.55
C GLY A 73 -4.47 6.23 3.74
N PRO A 74 -5.48 7.11 3.72
CA PRO A 74 -5.78 7.93 4.88
C PRO A 74 -5.97 7.13 6.16
N SER A 75 -6.71 6.01 6.11
CA SER A 75 -6.92 5.13 7.28
C SER A 75 -5.63 4.46 7.77
N ALA A 76 -4.73 4.06 6.85
CA ALA A 76 -3.42 3.51 7.23
C ALA A 76 -2.53 4.58 7.89
N MET A 77 -2.55 5.81 7.41
CA MET A 77 -1.81 6.92 8.02
C MET A 77 -2.36 7.26 9.41
N GLU A 78 -3.68 7.25 9.61
CA GLU A 78 -4.29 7.41 10.93
C GLU A 78 -3.81 6.32 11.91
N ALA A 79 -3.68 5.07 11.46
CA ALA A 79 -3.15 3.98 12.27
C ALA A 79 -1.67 4.19 12.64
N ILE A 80 -0.84 4.77 11.76
CA ILE A 80 0.54 5.16 12.08
C ILE A 80 0.54 6.25 13.15
N PHE A 81 -0.23 7.33 12.96
CA PHE A 81 -0.35 8.41 13.97
C PHE A 81 -0.83 7.92 15.33
N ALA A 82 -1.70 6.91 15.35
CA ALA A 82 -2.17 6.26 16.57
C ALA A 82 -1.19 5.23 17.18
N ASN A 83 0.01 5.07 16.61
CA ASN A 83 0.97 4.00 16.97
C ASN A 83 0.35 2.59 16.90
N SER A 84 -0.59 2.35 15.99
CA SER A 84 -1.24 1.06 15.77
C SER A 84 -0.71 0.34 14.53
N LEU A 85 0.21 0.97 13.79
CA LEU A 85 0.84 0.44 12.58
C LEU A 85 2.30 0.87 12.53
N ASP A 86 3.20 -0.01 12.14
CA ASP A 86 4.65 0.24 12.09
C ASP A 86 5.15 0.47 10.67
N LEU A 87 4.68 -0.35 9.71
CA LEU A 87 4.97 -0.23 8.29
C LEU A 87 3.70 -0.36 7.48
N THR A 88 3.71 0.21 6.29
CA THR A 88 2.61 0.01 5.34
C THR A 88 3.08 0.26 3.91
N TYR A 89 2.44 -0.46 3.00
CA TYR A 89 2.37 -0.03 1.61
C TYR A 89 1.28 1.02 1.49
N VAL A 90 1.57 2.16 0.85
CA VAL A 90 0.63 3.29 0.75
C VAL A 90 0.95 4.17 -0.46
N GLY A 91 -0.09 4.78 -1.05
CA GLY A 91 0.07 5.70 -2.16
C GLY A 91 0.68 7.05 -1.76
N GLN A 92 1.22 7.76 -2.76
CA GLN A 92 1.91 9.05 -2.58
C GLN A 92 1.08 10.11 -1.87
N GLY A 93 -0.21 10.23 -2.17
CA GLY A 93 -1.06 11.30 -1.63
C GLY A 93 -1.18 11.26 -0.10
N PRO A 94 -1.66 10.15 0.50
CA PRO A 94 -1.73 9.99 1.94
C PRO A 94 -0.38 10.10 2.64
N ALA A 95 0.68 9.52 2.06
CA ALA A 95 2.03 9.58 2.63
C ALA A 95 2.55 11.02 2.69
N LEU A 96 2.44 11.79 1.60
CA LEU A 96 2.81 13.21 1.58
C LEU A 96 1.99 14.04 2.55
N ASN A 97 0.67 13.79 2.63
CA ASN A 97 -0.19 14.49 3.58
C ASN A 97 0.23 14.21 5.04
N ALA A 98 0.53 12.95 5.38
CA ALA A 98 1.04 12.58 6.70
C ALA A 98 2.40 13.23 6.98
N HIS A 99 3.33 13.19 6.01
CA HIS A 99 4.65 13.80 6.14
C HIS A 99 4.55 15.30 6.43
N PHE A 100 3.78 16.05 5.65
CA PHE A 100 3.69 17.50 5.84
C PHE A 100 2.89 17.90 7.08
N LYS A 101 1.83 17.17 7.44
CA LYS A 101 1.06 17.41 8.66
C LYS A 101 1.91 17.22 9.93
N SER A 102 2.86 16.31 9.88
CA SER A 102 3.78 16.02 11.00
C SER A 102 5.10 16.79 10.92
N ASN A 103 5.26 17.73 9.99
CA ASN A 103 6.55 18.39 9.71
C ASN A 103 7.70 17.39 9.47
N GLY A 104 7.38 16.24 8.85
CA GLY A 104 8.34 15.19 8.57
C GLY A 104 8.70 14.31 9.77
N GLU A 105 7.93 14.33 10.87
CA GLU A 105 8.33 13.59 12.08
C GLU A 105 7.71 12.19 12.19
N GLU A 106 6.62 11.88 11.47
CA GLU A 106 5.87 10.63 11.69
C GLU A 106 6.24 9.50 10.74
N ILE A 107 6.64 9.78 9.49
CA ILE A 107 6.89 8.74 8.50
C ILE A 107 8.18 8.94 7.70
N ARG A 108 8.70 7.82 7.16
CA ARG A 108 9.74 7.78 6.12
C ARG A 108 9.33 6.83 5.01
N VAL A 109 9.55 7.24 3.78
CA VAL A 109 9.49 6.37 2.60
C VAL A 109 10.80 5.61 2.51
N LEU A 110 10.72 4.27 2.54
CA LEU A 110 11.88 3.38 2.51
C LEU A 110 12.23 2.96 1.08
N ALA A 111 11.23 2.75 0.26
CA ALA A 111 11.36 2.30 -1.12
C ALA A 111 10.08 2.57 -1.93
N GLY A 112 10.20 2.54 -3.26
CA GLY A 112 9.07 2.36 -4.15
C GLY A 112 8.47 0.96 -4.03
N ALA A 113 7.26 0.79 -4.58
CA ALA A 113 6.63 -0.51 -4.77
C ALA A 113 5.93 -0.58 -6.15
N ALA A 114 5.11 0.43 -6.48
CA ALA A 114 4.43 0.47 -7.77
C ALA A 114 4.18 1.91 -8.25
N ASN A 115 4.32 2.09 -9.56
CA ASN A 115 3.90 3.29 -10.28
C ASN A 115 2.82 2.93 -11.31
N ALA A 116 2.02 3.90 -11.75
CA ALA A 116 0.91 3.73 -12.69
C ALA A 116 -0.19 2.78 -12.17
N GLY A 117 -0.95 2.13 -13.05
CA GLY A 117 -2.04 1.23 -12.66
C GLY A 117 -3.26 1.95 -12.10
N ALA A 118 -3.41 3.25 -12.35
CA ALA A 118 -4.59 4.04 -12.00
C ALA A 118 -5.22 4.63 -13.27
N ALA A 119 -6.55 4.74 -13.29
CA ALA A 119 -7.27 5.32 -14.43
C ALA A 119 -8.60 5.94 -14.02
N LEU A 120 -9.03 6.92 -14.81
CA LEU A 120 -10.40 7.42 -14.86
C LEU A 120 -11.15 6.62 -15.92
N VAL A 121 -12.23 5.98 -15.53
CA VAL A 121 -13.09 5.18 -16.41
C VAL A 121 -14.51 5.74 -16.47
N VAL A 122 -15.15 5.57 -17.60
CA VAL A 122 -16.57 5.90 -17.86
C VAL A 122 -17.23 4.70 -18.54
N LYS A 123 -18.56 4.60 -18.51
CA LYS A 123 -19.25 3.57 -19.31
C LYS A 123 -18.93 3.74 -20.81
N SER A 124 -18.89 2.66 -21.55
CA SER A 124 -18.59 2.68 -22.99
C SER A 124 -19.62 3.49 -23.80
N ASP A 125 -20.89 3.45 -23.38
CA ASP A 125 -22.01 4.19 -23.95
C ASP A 125 -22.17 5.62 -23.36
N SER A 126 -21.29 6.01 -22.43
CA SER A 126 -21.33 7.35 -21.82
C SER A 126 -21.14 8.45 -22.86
N PRO A 127 -21.93 9.53 -22.79
CA PRO A 127 -21.76 10.71 -23.65
C PRO A 127 -20.47 11.49 -23.35
N ILE A 128 -19.77 11.20 -22.24
CA ILE A 128 -18.52 11.85 -21.85
C ILE A 128 -17.43 11.49 -22.87
N LYS A 129 -17.01 12.46 -23.69
CA LYS A 129 -15.94 12.32 -24.71
C LYS A 129 -14.76 13.25 -24.43
N THR A 130 -15.01 14.37 -23.80
CA THR A 130 -14.04 15.42 -23.48
C THR A 130 -14.04 15.76 -21.99
N ALA A 131 -13.03 16.48 -21.52
CA ALA A 131 -13.00 16.94 -20.14
C ALA A 131 -14.20 17.87 -19.81
N ALA A 132 -14.67 18.67 -20.76
CA ALA A 132 -15.80 19.58 -20.55
C ALA A 132 -17.10 18.86 -20.21
N ASP A 133 -17.27 17.61 -20.67
CA ASP A 133 -18.48 16.81 -20.46
C ASP A 133 -18.63 16.33 -19.01
N PHE A 134 -17.62 16.51 -18.17
CA PHE A 134 -17.70 16.22 -16.74
C PHE A 134 -18.48 17.27 -15.93
N ARG A 135 -18.86 18.42 -16.53
CA ARG A 135 -19.66 19.41 -15.83
C ARG A 135 -20.99 18.81 -15.33
N GLY A 136 -21.27 18.99 -14.05
CA GLY A 136 -22.44 18.41 -13.38
C GLY A 136 -22.37 16.91 -13.10
N LYS A 137 -21.24 16.26 -13.40
CA LYS A 137 -21.06 14.82 -13.24
C LYS A 137 -20.53 14.44 -11.86
N LYS A 138 -20.71 13.16 -11.51
CA LYS A 138 -20.21 12.53 -10.28
C LYS A 138 -19.10 11.55 -10.61
N ILE A 139 -17.96 11.68 -9.94
CA ILE A 139 -16.80 10.77 -10.09
C ILE A 139 -16.56 10.09 -8.76
N ALA A 140 -16.57 8.75 -8.71
CA ALA A 140 -16.18 8.00 -7.52
C ALA A 140 -14.65 7.92 -7.40
N THR A 141 -14.14 8.00 -6.16
CA THR A 141 -12.74 7.77 -5.79
C THR A 141 -12.69 6.93 -4.51
N PRO A 142 -11.62 6.14 -4.24
CA PRO A 142 -11.64 5.15 -3.15
C PRO A 142 -11.87 5.73 -1.74
N GLN A 143 -11.30 6.89 -1.46
CA GLN A 143 -11.46 7.59 -0.18
C GLN A 143 -11.04 9.06 -0.33
N LEU A 144 -11.68 9.96 0.42
CA LEU A 144 -11.29 11.37 0.43
C LEU A 144 -9.81 11.52 0.85
N GLY A 145 -9.03 12.21 0.01
CA GLY A 145 -7.60 12.45 0.26
C GLY A 145 -6.69 11.26 -0.01
N ASN A 146 -7.20 10.17 -0.60
CA ASN A 146 -6.32 9.14 -1.13
C ASN A 146 -5.67 9.60 -2.45
N THR A 147 -4.71 8.84 -2.97
CA THR A 147 -3.95 9.23 -4.18
C THR A 147 -4.88 9.52 -5.36
N GLN A 148 -5.85 8.65 -5.63
CA GLN A 148 -6.79 8.80 -6.76
C GLN A 148 -7.75 9.99 -6.57
N ASP A 149 -8.16 10.29 -5.35
CA ASP A 149 -8.99 11.46 -5.06
C ASP A 149 -8.22 12.76 -5.30
N ILE A 150 -6.94 12.79 -4.90
CA ILE A 150 -6.03 13.93 -5.15
C ILE A 150 -5.77 14.10 -6.64
N SER A 151 -5.40 13.03 -7.37
CA SER A 151 -5.20 13.06 -8.82
C SER A 151 -6.45 13.53 -9.56
N CYS A 152 -7.63 13.00 -9.20
CA CYS A 152 -8.90 13.39 -9.79
C CYS A 152 -9.20 14.89 -9.61
N ARG A 153 -9.07 15.41 -8.39
CA ARG A 153 -9.33 16.83 -8.11
C ARG A 153 -8.30 17.75 -8.74
N ALA A 154 -7.03 17.36 -8.75
CA ALA A 154 -5.96 18.12 -9.42
C ALA A 154 -6.21 18.20 -10.93
N TRP A 155 -6.54 17.06 -11.55
CA TRP A 155 -6.88 17.01 -12.97
C TRP A 155 -8.11 17.86 -13.30
N LEU A 156 -9.21 17.75 -12.55
CA LEU A 156 -10.41 18.55 -12.75
C LEU A 156 -10.12 20.07 -12.67
N LYS A 157 -9.31 20.49 -11.70
CA LYS A 157 -8.90 21.90 -11.58
C LYS A 157 -8.03 22.35 -12.74
N ALA A 158 -7.14 21.49 -13.23
CA ALA A 158 -6.34 21.75 -14.43
C ALA A 158 -7.20 21.88 -15.70
N GLN A 159 -8.39 21.22 -15.72
CA GLN A 159 -9.38 21.42 -16.78
C GLN A 159 -10.29 22.65 -16.56
N GLY A 160 -10.01 23.47 -15.54
CA GLY A 160 -10.74 24.70 -15.26
C GLY A 160 -12.00 24.56 -14.41
N PHE A 161 -12.27 23.36 -13.84
CA PHE A 161 -13.43 23.17 -12.97
C PHE A 161 -13.18 23.70 -11.56
N LYS A 162 -14.21 24.30 -10.98
CA LYS A 162 -14.26 24.60 -9.55
C LYS A 162 -14.68 23.35 -8.79
N VAL A 163 -13.72 22.75 -8.07
CA VAL A 163 -13.93 21.52 -7.28
C VAL A 163 -13.48 21.75 -5.85
N THR A 164 -14.32 21.39 -4.89
CA THR A 164 -14.02 21.41 -3.44
C THR A 164 -14.13 19.99 -2.87
N GLN A 165 -13.79 19.82 -1.59
CA GLN A 165 -13.89 18.51 -0.94
C GLN A 165 -15.34 17.98 -0.88
N ILE A 166 -16.33 18.85 -0.85
CA ILE A 166 -17.76 18.53 -0.65
C ILE A 166 -18.64 18.82 -1.87
N GLY A 167 -18.08 19.30 -2.98
CA GLY A 167 -18.86 19.61 -4.19
C GLY A 167 -18.12 20.52 -5.15
N GLY A 168 -18.89 21.18 -6.05
CA GLY A 168 -18.39 22.07 -7.09
C GLY A 168 -19.10 21.82 -8.41
N GLU A 169 -18.44 22.21 -9.53
CA GLU A 169 -18.99 21.97 -10.88
C GLU A 169 -18.92 20.48 -11.28
N VAL A 170 -18.08 19.70 -10.59
CA VAL A 170 -18.00 18.24 -10.64
C VAL A 170 -17.97 17.74 -9.19
N THR A 171 -18.74 16.72 -8.89
CA THR A 171 -18.79 16.14 -7.54
C THR A 171 -17.89 14.91 -7.48
N VAL A 172 -16.89 14.91 -6.59
CA VAL A 172 -16.04 13.74 -6.32
C VAL A 172 -16.56 13.04 -5.07
N VAL A 173 -16.94 11.76 -5.22
CA VAL A 173 -17.65 10.97 -4.20
C VAL A 173 -16.74 9.86 -3.67
N PRO A 174 -16.30 9.92 -2.40
CA PRO A 174 -15.57 8.82 -1.80
C PRO A 174 -16.40 7.53 -1.77
N THR A 175 -15.86 6.44 -2.33
CA THR A 175 -16.55 5.17 -2.49
C THR A 175 -15.53 4.03 -2.45
N ASN A 176 -15.70 3.08 -1.54
CA ASN A 176 -14.80 1.93 -1.45
C ASN A 176 -14.68 1.21 -2.78
N ASN A 177 -13.49 0.70 -3.09
CA ASN A 177 -13.21 0.06 -4.37
C ASN A 177 -14.21 -1.04 -4.75
N PRO A 178 -14.59 -2.00 -3.89
CA PRO A 178 -15.56 -3.05 -4.24
C PRO A 178 -16.93 -2.51 -4.64
N ASP A 179 -17.35 -1.35 -4.09
CA ASP A 179 -18.69 -0.77 -4.26
C ASP A 179 -18.81 0.05 -5.55
N GLN A 180 -17.67 0.47 -6.14
CA GLN A 180 -17.62 1.33 -7.33
C GLN A 180 -18.29 0.70 -8.54
N LEU A 181 -18.20 -0.65 -8.69
CA LEU A 181 -18.81 -1.38 -9.78
C LEU A 181 -20.33 -1.18 -9.81
N ALA A 182 -20.99 -1.45 -8.68
CA ALA A 182 -22.44 -1.32 -8.58
C ALA A 182 -22.91 0.13 -8.80
N LEU A 183 -22.18 1.11 -8.25
CA LEU A 183 -22.51 2.52 -8.45
C LEU A 183 -22.39 2.96 -9.91
N LEU A 184 -21.35 2.53 -10.62
CA LEU A 184 -21.20 2.85 -12.04
C LEU A 184 -22.29 2.16 -12.88
N GLN A 185 -22.57 0.88 -12.61
CA GLN A 185 -23.61 0.13 -13.34
C GLN A 185 -25.00 0.76 -13.19
N ASN A 186 -25.37 1.15 -11.96
CA ASN A 186 -26.69 1.71 -11.63
C ASN A 186 -26.81 3.21 -11.94
N GLY A 187 -25.75 3.87 -12.42
CA GLY A 187 -25.77 5.29 -12.71
C GLY A 187 -25.73 6.19 -11.46
N GLY A 188 -25.35 5.66 -10.31
CA GLY A 188 -25.11 6.44 -9.08
C GLY A 188 -23.92 7.39 -9.22
N VAL A 189 -22.96 7.02 -10.08
CA VAL A 189 -21.86 7.86 -10.54
C VAL A 189 -21.70 7.76 -12.07
N ASP A 190 -21.14 8.80 -12.68
CA ASP A 190 -20.90 8.88 -14.12
C ASP A 190 -19.53 8.34 -14.52
N ALA A 191 -18.58 8.35 -13.59
CA ALA A 191 -17.20 7.92 -13.78
C ALA A 191 -16.60 7.41 -12.48
N VAL A 192 -15.46 6.71 -12.61
CA VAL A 192 -14.69 6.21 -11.47
C VAL A 192 -13.21 6.47 -11.71
N TRP A 193 -12.50 7.05 -10.75
CA TRP A 193 -11.03 7.12 -10.73
C TRP A 193 -10.51 6.15 -9.70
N THR A 194 -9.90 5.07 -10.15
CA THR A 194 -9.49 3.96 -9.28
C THR A 194 -8.15 3.35 -9.73
N VAL A 195 -7.77 2.24 -9.11
CA VAL A 195 -6.54 1.48 -9.37
C VAL A 195 -6.84 0.04 -9.79
N GLU A 196 -5.83 -0.66 -10.30
CA GLU A 196 -5.94 -2.09 -10.57
C GLU A 196 -6.02 -2.93 -9.27
N PRO A 197 -6.87 -3.99 -9.24
CA PRO A 197 -7.59 -4.63 -10.35
C PRO A 197 -8.96 -4.01 -10.68
N TRP A 198 -9.36 -2.96 -9.97
CA TRP A 198 -10.71 -2.39 -10.06
C TRP A 198 -10.97 -1.72 -11.41
N VAL A 199 -9.95 -1.12 -12.05
CA VAL A 199 -10.05 -0.58 -13.42
C VAL A 199 -10.45 -1.69 -14.39
N THR A 200 -9.69 -2.78 -14.43
CA THR A 200 -9.98 -3.93 -15.32
C THR A 200 -11.33 -4.56 -14.99
N ARG A 201 -11.72 -4.61 -13.71
CA ARG A 201 -13.02 -5.11 -13.31
C ARG A 201 -14.17 -4.25 -13.87
N LEU A 202 -14.03 -2.92 -13.79
CA LEU A 202 -15.01 -2.00 -14.37
C LEU A 202 -15.10 -2.13 -15.89
N GLU A 203 -13.98 -2.29 -16.59
CA GLU A 203 -13.98 -2.52 -18.03
C GLU A 203 -14.76 -3.79 -18.41
N ARG A 204 -14.55 -4.89 -17.68
CA ARG A 204 -15.14 -6.20 -18.01
C ARG A 204 -16.58 -6.35 -17.54
N GLU A 205 -16.88 -5.94 -16.31
CA GLU A 205 -18.18 -6.20 -15.68
C GLU A 205 -19.17 -5.04 -15.85
N ALA A 206 -18.70 -3.78 -15.93
CA ALA A 206 -19.56 -2.61 -16.18
C ALA A 206 -19.50 -2.13 -17.64
N LYS A 207 -18.80 -2.83 -18.54
CA LYS A 207 -18.52 -2.37 -19.91
C LYS A 207 -17.98 -0.93 -19.91
N ALA A 208 -17.08 -0.62 -18.98
CA ALA A 208 -16.44 0.66 -18.94
C ALA A 208 -15.32 0.77 -19.98
N ARG A 209 -14.93 1.97 -20.32
CA ARG A 209 -13.72 2.28 -21.08
C ARG A 209 -12.85 3.23 -20.29
N VAL A 210 -11.56 3.10 -20.44
CA VAL A 210 -10.60 4.08 -19.90
C VAL A 210 -10.79 5.40 -20.64
N PHE A 211 -11.02 6.46 -19.87
CA PHE A 211 -11.04 7.84 -20.36
C PHE A 211 -9.63 8.45 -20.28
N LEU A 212 -8.91 8.21 -19.17
CA LEU A 212 -7.57 8.69 -18.91
C LEU A 212 -6.80 7.67 -18.05
N GLU A 213 -5.59 7.28 -18.48
CA GLU A 213 -4.64 6.55 -17.64
C GLU A 213 -3.74 7.54 -16.90
N ASP A 214 -3.61 7.37 -15.58
CA ASP A 214 -2.67 8.11 -14.74
C ASP A 214 -1.33 7.37 -14.70
N LYS A 215 -0.48 7.64 -15.68
CA LYS A 215 0.81 6.94 -15.87
C LYS A 215 1.94 7.50 -15.01
N GLU A 216 1.82 8.76 -14.58
CA GLU A 216 2.84 9.48 -13.82
C GLU A 216 2.47 9.58 -12.33
N VAL A 217 1.85 8.55 -11.80
CA VAL A 217 1.45 8.46 -10.39
C VAL A 217 2.24 7.37 -9.68
N ILE A 218 2.74 7.68 -8.51
CA ILE A 218 3.26 6.66 -7.60
C ILE A 218 2.05 6.10 -6.84
N THR A 219 1.64 4.91 -7.23
CA THR A 219 0.49 4.26 -6.62
C THR A 219 0.83 3.62 -5.29
N THR A 220 2.10 3.24 -5.09
CA THR A 220 2.51 2.60 -3.83
C THR A 220 3.98 2.84 -3.50
N TRP A 221 4.22 3.24 -2.26
CA TRP A 221 5.50 3.24 -1.55
C TRP A 221 5.46 2.23 -0.41
N LEU A 222 6.63 1.72 -0.01
CA LEU A 222 6.86 1.12 1.30
C LEU A 222 7.24 2.23 2.28
N VAL A 223 6.46 2.38 3.36
CA VAL A 223 6.60 3.44 4.35
C VAL A 223 6.75 2.84 5.75
N SER A 224 7.61 3.42 6.57
CA SER A 224 7.74 3.12 8.00
C SER A 224 7.31 4.29 8.87
N ALA A 225 6.71 4.00 10.00
CA ALA A 225 6.64 4.94 11.11
C ALA A 225 8.04 5.31 11.57
N THR A 226 8.34 6.59 11.76
CA THR A 226 9.66 7.09 12.19
C THR A 226 10.07 6.50 13.54
N LYS A 227 9.11 6.32 14.44
CA LYS A 227 9.33 5.71 15.75
C LYS A 227 9.83 4.26 15.61
N PHE A 228 9.22 3.46 14.76
CA PHE A 228 9.64 2.08 14.50
C PHE A 228 11.01 2.03 13.83
N LEU A 229 11.22 2.86 12.79
CA LEU A 229 12.50 2.98 12.11
C LEU A 229 13.65 3.33 13.08
N SER A 230 13.42 4.29 13.97
CA SER A 230 14.45 4.72 14.94
C SER A 230 14.78 3.65 15.96
N ALA A 231 13.79 2.86 16.38
CA ALA A 231 13.98 1.78 17.36
C ALA A 231 14.59 0.51 16.75
N HIS A 232 14.36 0.26 15.44
CA HIS A 232 14.67 -1.01 14.79
C HIS A 232 15.37 -0.82 13.43
N ARG A 233 16.36 0.08 13.35
CA ARG A 233 17.00 0.51 12.09
C ARG A 233 17.53 -0.68 11.25
N ASP A 234 18.24 -1.63 11.86
CA ASP A 234 18.77 -2.81 11.17
C ASP A 234 17.67 -3.73 10.65
N LEU A 235 16.57 -3.84 11.40
CA LEU A 235 15.40 -4.62 10.98
C LEU A 235 14.69 -3.97 9.79
N VAL A 236 14.51 -2.65 9.83
CA VAL A 236 13.91 -1.89 8.71
C VAL A 236 14.77 -1.98 7.46
N LYS A 237 16.10 -1.97 7.60
CA LYS A 237 17.02 -2.22 6.49
C LYS A 237 16.78 -3.59 5.85
N LYS A 238 16.69 -4.66 6.66
CA LYS A 238 16.37 -6.01 6.17
C LYS A 238 15.01 -6.06 5.48
N ILE A 239 14.01 -5.34 6.00
CA ILE A 239 12.68 -5.24 5.37
C ILE A 239 12.78 -4.57 4.00
N ALA A 240 13.51 -3.47 3.86
CA ALA A 240 13.70 -2.79 2.59
C ALA A 240 14.42 -3.69 1.56
N MET A 241 15.44 -4.44 2.00
CA MET A 241 16.13 -5.44 1.16
C MET A 241 15.17 -6.57 0.74
N ALA A 242 14.42 -7.14 1.68
CA ALA A 242 13.44 -8.18 1.39
C ALA A 242 12.33 -7.72 0.44
N ASN A 243 11.91 -6.44 0.55
CA ASN A 243 10.98 -5.83 -0.41
C ASN A 243 11.59 -5.72 -1.82
N ALA A 244 12.88 -5.37 -1.92
CA ALA A 244 13.57 -5.33 -3.20
C ALA A 244 13.68 -6.72 -3.85
N GLU A 245 14.05 -7.72 -3.07
CA GLU A 245 14.09 -9.12 -3.52
C GLU A 245 12.72 -9.63 -3.96
N LEU A 246 11.64 -9.30 -3.22
CA LEU A 246 10.27 -9.66 -3.59
C LEU A 246 9.86 -9.00 -4.90
N THR A 247 10.18 -7.72 -5.07
CA THR A 247 9.88 -6.98 -6.31
C THR A 247 10.58 -7.62 -7.51
N ASP A 248 11.85 -7.98 -7.37
CA ASP A 248 12.63 -8.68 -8.41
C ASP A 248 12.08 -10.08 -8.68
N TRP A 249 11.74 -10.84 -7.64
CA TRP A 249 11.13 -12.16 -7.77
C TRP A 249 9.78 -12.10 -8.52
N MET A 250 8.91 -11.15 -8.19
CA MET A 250 7.62 -10.96 -8.87
C MET A 250 7.78 -10.67 -10.35
N GLN A 251 8.80 -9.89 -10.73
CA GLN A 251 9.09 -9.58 -12.14
C GLN A 251 9.61 -10.78 -12.91
N LYS A 252 10.37 -11.66 -12.26
CA LYS A 252 10.92 -12.90 -12.83
C LYS A 252 9.92 -14.05 -12.87
N ASN A 253 8.94 -14.05 -11.96
CA ASN A 253 7.95 -15.12 -11.79
C ASN A 253 6.51 -14.56 -11.84
N PRO A 254 6.12 -13.84 -12.92
CA PRO A 254 4.84 -13.12 -12.96
C PRO A 254 3.62 -14.04 -12.82
N ASP A 255 3.65 -15.25 -13.34
CA ASP A 255 2.52 -16.18 -13.27
C ASP A 255 2.29 -16.67 -11.83
N GLU A 256 3.36 -17.05 -11.13
CA GLU A 256 3.26 -17.47 -9.73
C GLU A 256 2.85 -16.31 -8.82
N ALA A 257 3.41 -15.12 -9.04
CA ALA A 257 3.05 -13.90 -8.33
C ALA A 257 1.56 -13.57 -8.51
N GLN A 258 1.03 -13.68 -9.72
CA GLN A 258 -0.38 -13.43 -10.00
C GLN A 258 -1.30 -14.48 -9.36
N HIS A 259 -0.91 -15.76 -9.28
CA HIS A 259 -1.69 -16.78 -8.59
C HIS A 259 -1.81 -16.49 -7.09
N LEU A 260 -0.68 -16.21 -6.41
CA LEU A 260 -0.69 -15.83 -4.99
C LEU A 260 -1.56 -14.60 -4.73
N LEU A 261 -1.47 -13.62 -5.62
CA LEU A 261 -2.22 -12.37 -5.53
C LEU A 261 -3.74 -12.60 -5.72
N ILE A 262 -4.16 -13.45 -6.64
CA ILE A 262 -5.59 -13.79 -6.86
C ILE A 262 -6.18 -14.43 -5.60
N ASP A 263 -5.48 -15.37 -5.00
CA ASP A 263 -5.94 -16.09 -3.81
C ASP A 263 -6.09 -15.14 -2.63
N GLU A 264 -5.11 -14.27 -2.40
CA GLU A 264 -5.16 -13.31 -1.29
C GLU A 264 -6.21 -12.21 -1.53
N LEU A 265 -6.31 -11.65 -2.72
CA LEU A 265 -7.37 -10.69 -3.06
C LEU A 265 -8.76 -11.28 -2.83
N LYS A 266 -8.97 -12.56 -3.17
CA LYS A 266 -10.23 -13.26 -2.90
C LYS A 266 -10.48 -13.40 -1.39
N ALA A 267 -9.46 -13.76 -0.62
CA ALA A 267 -9.56 -13.88 0.83
C ALA A 267 -9.93 -12.55 1.51
N GLU A 268 -9.32 -11.45 1.06
CA GLU A 268 -9.49 -10.12 1.67
C GLU A 268 -10.74 -9.39 1.21
N THR A 269 -11.13 -9.51 -0.07
CA THR A 269 -12.24 -8.73 -0.65
C THR A 269 -13.51 -9.53 -0.89
N ARG A 270 -13.44 -10.87 -0.79
CA ARG A 270 -14.50 -11.81 -1.20
C ARG A 270 -14.86 -11.67 -2.69
N THR A 271 -14.02 -10.99 -3.47
CA THR A 271 -14.17 -10.83 -4.92
C THR A 271 -13.25 -11.82 -5.62
N THR A 272 -13.78 -12.56 -6.59
CA THR A 272 -12.96 -13.44 -7.44
C THR A 272 -12.54 -12.69 -8.69
N PHE A 273 -11.24 -12.61 -8.92
CA PHE A 273 -10.67 -12.03 -10.14
C PHE A 273 -10.24 -13.17 -11.08
N ALA A 274 -10.66 -13.10 -12.34
CA ALA A 274 -10.24 -14.06 -13.34
C ALA A 274 -8.74 -13.88 -13.66
N PRO A 275 -7.97 -14.98 -13.90
CA PRO A 275 -6.54 -14.86 -14.15
C PRO A 275 -6.18 -13.95 -15.32
N ASP A 276 -6.95 -13.96 -16.40
CA ASP A 276 -6.77 -13.09 -17.57
C ASP A 276 -7.05 -11.61 -17.27
N SER A 277 -7.95 -11.32 -16.28
CA SER A 277 -8.17 -9.96 -15.78
C SER A 277 -6.97 -9.47 -14.99
N VAL A 278 -6.40 -10.31 -14.15
CA VAL A 278 -5.21 -9.97 -13.38
C VAL A 278 -4.00 -9.80 -14.30
N ALA A 279 -3.83 -10.67 -15.30
CA ALA A 279 -2.78 -10.52 -16.31
C ALA A 279 -2.91 -9.23 -17.14
N GLN A 280 -4.14 -8.79 -17.43
CA GLN A 280 -4.40 -7.49 -18.07
C GLN A 280 -4.03 -6.33 -17.15
N ALA A 281 -4.48 -6.35 -15.91
CA ALA A 281 -4.22 -5.34 -14.89
C ALA A 281 -2.72 -5.21 -14.59
N TRP A 282 -2.00 -6.33 -14.50
CA TRP A 282 -0.56 -6.38 -14.25
C TRP A 282 0.25 -5.55 -15.24
N LYS A 283 -0.15 -5.55 -16.52
CA LYS A 283 0.54 -4.82 -17.61
C LYS A 283 0.44 -3.30 -17.49
N ARG A 284 -0.50 -2.77 -16.71
CA ARG A 284 -0.65 -1.33 -16.47
C ARG A 284 0.23 -0.83 -15.33
N ILE A 285 0.88 -1.72 -14.59
CA ILE A 285 1.63 -1.38 -13.37
C ILE A 285 3.12 -1.51 -13.65
N THR A 286 3.89 -0.56 -13.18
CA THR A 286 5.36 -0.64 -13.12
C THR A 286 5.77 -0.93 -11.69
N PHE A 287 6.13 -2.18 -11.40
CA PHE A 287 6.71 -2.55 -10.11
C PHE A 287 8.16 -2.08 -10.04
N THR A 288 8.51 -1.40 -8.96
CA THR A 288 9.82 -0.76 -8.82
C THR A 288 10.14 -0.46 -7.37
N THR A 289 11.40 -0.45 -7.01
CA THR A 289 11.87 0.04 -5.70
C THR A 289 12.35 1.49 -5.75
N SER A 290 12.40 2.07 -6.95
CA SER A 290 12.82 3.46 -7.15
C SER A 290 11.80 4.45 -6.61
N VAL A 291 12.31 5.58 -6.12
CA VAL A 291 11.51 6.73 -5.63
C VAL A 291 11.97 7.99 -6.40
N PRO A 292 11.49 8.19 -7.63
CA PRO A 292 11.95 9.28 -8.49
C PRO A 292 11.52 10.66 -7.96
N ASN A 293 12.46 11.59 -7.86
CA ASN A 293 12.20 12.95 -7.35
C ASN A 293 11.21 13.73 -8.21
N GLU A 294 11.22 13.52 -9.52
CA GLU A 294 10.27 14.15 -10.46
C GLU A 294 8.83 13.74 -10.19
N LEU A 295 8.58 12.48 -9.86
CA LEU A 295 7.24 12.01 -9.49
C LEU A 295 6.83 12.51 -8.10
N ILE A 296 7.77 12.64 -7.16
CA ILE A 296 7.49 13.29 -5.86
C ILE A 296 7.08 14.75 -6.08
N ALA A 297 7.83 15.49 -6.90
CA ALA A 297 7.55 16.89 -7.19
C ALA A 297 6.15 17.06 -7.83
N LYS A 298 5.81 16.19 -8.79
CA LYS A 298 4.47 16.16 -9.39
C LYS A 298 3.39 15.86 -8.34
N ALA A 299 3.60 14.87 -7.48
CA ALA A 299 2.66 14.52 -6.43
C ALA A 299 2.41 15.67 -5.45
N VAL A 300 3.45 16.42 -5.09
CA VAL A 300 3.34 17.64 -4.27
C VAL A 300 2.54 18.71 -5.00
N GLN A 301 2.79 18.93 -6.29
CA GLN A 301 2.03 19.88 -7.11
C GLN A 301 0.55 19.51 -7.18
N ASP A 302 0.22 18.25 -7.44
CA ASP A 302 -1.15 17.75 -7.49
C ASP A 302 -1.85 17.89 -6.12
N GLY A 303 -1.15 17.57 -5.03
CA GLY A 303 -1.65 17.73 -3.68
C GLY A 303 -1.97 19.18 -3.31
N LYS A 304 -1.12 20.15 -3.76
CA LYS A 304 -1.38 21.58 -3.62
C LYS A 304 -2.57 22.02 -4.48
N ALA A 305 -2.59 21.62 -5.74
CA ALA A 305 -3.67 21.93 -6.67
C ALA A 305 -5.01 21.41 -6.16
N ALA A 306 -5.05 20.18 -5.66
CA ALA A 306 -6.24 19.59 -5.07
C ALA A 306 -6.67 20.24 -3.73
N GLY A 307 -5.76 20.95 -3.04
CA GLY A 307 -6.03 21.65 -1.78
C GLY A 307 -5.80 20.80 -0.53
N PHE A 308 -5.13 19.66 -0.64
CA PHE A 308 -4.76 18.79 0.48
C PHE A 308 -3.42 19.18 1.11
N LEU A 309 -2.47 19.68 0.31
CA LEU A 309 -1.19 20.17 0.81
C LEU A 309 -1.18 21.70 0.87
N ARG A 310 -0.70 22.24 2.00
CA ARG A 310 -0.63 23.69 2.24
C ARG A 310 0.70 24.04 2.93
N GLY A 311 1.15 25.28 2.77
CA GLY A 311 2.34 25.78 3.44
C GLY A 311 3.65 25.22 2.89
N ASN A 312 4.61 25.01 3.79
CA ASN A 312 5.90 24.42 3.44
C ASN A 312 5.73 22.97 3.01
N THR A 313 6.36 22.60 1.91
CA THR A 313 6.33 21.24 1.35
C THR A 313 7.76 20.75 1.10
N ASP A 314 8.60 20.87 2.12
CA ASP A 314 9.96 20.34 2.12
C ASP A 314 9.92 18.81 2.20
N THR A 315 10.48 18.17 1.20
CA THR A 315 10.58 16.70 1.08
C THR A 315 11.94 16.14 1.47
N SER A 316 12.85 16.96 1.98
CA SER A 316 14.23 16.56 2.32
C SER A 316 14.30 15.41 3.33
N LYS A 317 13.31 15.30 4.22
CA LYS A 317 13.19 14.22 5.22
C LYS A 317 12.24 13.11 4.79
N LEU A 318 11.65 13.17 3.58
CA LEU A 318 10.61 12.22 3.18
C LEU A 318 11.18 10.82 2.94
N VAL A 319 12.28 10.73 2.20
CA VAL A 319 12.88 9.46 1.81
C VAL A 319 14.08 9.17 2.69
N GLU A 320 14.09 7.98 3.27
CA GLU A 320 15.22 7.44 4.00
C GLU A 320 15.45 5.99 3.57
N THR A 321 16.48 5.79 2.72
CA THR A 321 16.91 4.45 2.32
C THR A 321 17.82 3.90 3.43
N PRO A 322 17.40 2.86 4.18
CA PRO A 322 18.14 2.32 5.32
C PRO A 322 19.45 1.62 4.93
#